data_c9c68da4ac7819cb74169f2c021158fe
#
_entry.id   c9c68da4ac7819cb74169f2c021158fe
#
_cell.length_a   1.000
_cell.length_b   1.000
_cell.length_c   1.000
_cell.angle_alpha   90.00
_cell.angle_beta   90.00
_cell.angle_gamma   90.00
#
_symmetry.space_group_name_H-M   'P 1'
#
loop_
_entity.id
_entity.type
_entity.pdbx_description
1 polymer ?
#
loop_
_entity_poly.entity_id
_entity_poly.type
_entity_poly.pdbx_seq_one_letter_code
_entity_poly.pdbx_strand_id
1 'polypeptide(L)'
;MADDIAGAFTMGLAYIGDKLGLFAALAALGKASSASVAQKTGLHERYVREWLNAMVASEYLEHDPQAGAYFMTPDQMAALVEEGSRSFVAGAFQFALPSLLLAPRLIAAFQGGGGIPFADLPAEIPDAIARMHRPWFDHLLVQQWLPGVPGLVAELERGISVLDVGCGTGRSTLALARAFPRSTILGVDPHQPSIDAARAAGRAAGLTNAQFSALPIERMQAGAEVFDLVVAIDCVHDMIDPVRSLRAIGAILSANGRVFWSEPTGSAEPMENRNQQGKLRSNLSPFHCLTVSLAAGGAGLGTIIGESGARALAAQAGFGSFEKLTIDSPAQQFFLLEAAA
;
A
#
# COMPACT_ATOMS: atom_id res chain seq x y z
N MET A 1 -13.93 9.25 -21.12
CA MET A 1 -13.54 10.67 -20.93
C MET A 1 -14.49 11.43 -19.99
N ALA A 2 -15.80 11.45 -20.21
CA ALA A 2 -16.74 12.08 -19.27
C ALA A 2 -16.66 11.43 -17.88
N ASP A 3 -16.62 10.11 -17.81
CA ASP A 3 -16.49 9.35 -16.56
C ASP A 3 -15.18 9.64 -15.83
N ASP A 4 -14.08 9.87 -16.55
CA ASP A 4 -12.78 10.22 -15.93
C ASP A 4 -12.83 11.60 -15.28
N ILE A 5 -13.52 12.56 -15.91
CA ILE A 5 -13.72 13.91 -15.36
C ILE A 5 -14.66 13.84 -14.14
N ALA A 6 -15.78 13.13 -14.25
CA ALA A 6 -16.71 12.93 -13.14
C ALA A 6 -16.00 12.24 -11.96
N GLY A 7 -15.21 11.18 -12.23
CA GLY A 7 -14.43 10.48 -11.23
C GLY A 7 -13.43 11.36 -10.50
N ALA A 8 -12.78 12.30 -11.18
CA ALA A 8 -11.86 13.25 -10.55
C ALA A 8 -12.58 14.16 -9.52
N PHE A 9 -13.78 14.67 -9.86
CA PHE A 9 -14.58 15.46 -8.91
C PHE A 9 -15.14 14.60 -7.79
N THR A 10 -15.62 13.38 -8.09
CA THR A 10 -16.07 12.42 -7.06
C THR A 10 -14.95 12.14 -6.05
N MET A 11 -13.73 11.91 -6.52
CA MET A 11 -12.57 11.69 -5.67
C MET A 11 -12.28 12.87 -4.75
N GLY A 12 -12.39 14.10 -5.27
CA GLY A 12 -12.24 15.31 -4.47
C GLY A 12 -13.30 15.42 -3.37
N LEU A 13 -14.56 15.13 -3.70
CA LEU A 13 -15.65 15.15 -2.72
C LEU A 13 -15.56 14.00 -1.72
N ALA A 14 -15.14 12.81 -2.13
CA ALA A 14 -14.90 11.69 -1.23
C ALA A 14 -13.77 11.99 -0.24
N TYR A 15 -12.67 12.60 -0.68
CA TYR A 15 -11.61 13.11 0.20
C TYR A 15 -12.15 14.11 1.25
N ILE A 16 -12.97 15.08 0.82
CA ILE A 16 -13.60 16.05 1.74
C ILE A 16 -14.49 15.32 2.74
N GLY A 17 -15.27 14.33 2.29
CA GLY A 17 -16.14 13.53 3.15
C GLY A 17 -15.37 12.71 4.20
N ASP A 18 -14.26 12.09 3.81
CA ASP A 18 -13.37 11.35 4.72
C ASP A 18 -12.75 12.31 5.75
N LYS A 19 -12.14 13.41 5.30
CA LYS A 19 -11.50 14.41 6.16
C LYS A 19 -12.44 15.09 7.15
N LEU A 20 -13.68 15.35 6.76
CA LEU A 20 -14.69 15.98 7.61
C LEU A 20 -15.53 14.97 8.41
N GLY A 21 -15.28 13.66 8.24
CA GLY A 21 -15.99 12.60 8.93
C GLY A 21 -17.46 12.46 8.50
N LEU A 22 -17.82 12.89 7.29
CA LEU A 22 -19.20 12.86 6.79
C LEU A 22 -19.71 11.43 6.60
N PHE A 23 -18.89 10.52 6.07
CA PHE A 23 -19.23 9.10 5.95
C PHE A 23 -19.47 8.48 7.34
N ALA A 24 -18.57 8.70 8.29
CA ALA A 24 -18.70 8.18 9.65
C ALA A 24 -19.92 8.76 10.38
N ALA A 25 -20.22 10.05 10.17
CA ALA A 25 -21.38 10.68 10.76
C ALA A 25 -22.70 10.09 10.22
N LEU A 26 -22.78 9.86 8.91
CA LEU A 26 -23.96 9.23 8.29
C LEU A 26 -24.10 7.76 8.75
N ALA A 27 -23.02 6.99 8.78
CA ALA A 27 -23.05 5.62 9.27
C ALA A 27 -23.56 5.53 10.71
N ALA A 28 -23.10 6.44 11.58
CA ALA A 28 -23.55 6.49 12.98
C ALA A 28 -25.02 6.93 13.16
N LEU A 29 -25.57 7.71 12.22
CA LEU A 29 -26.98 8.15 12.23
C LEU A 29 -27.91 7.09 11.60
N GLY A 30 -27.40 6.23 10.74
CA GLY A 30 -28.20 5.34 9.91
C GLY A 30 -28.90 6.11 8.81
N LYS A 31 -30.25 6.05 8.72
CA LYS A 31 -31.04 6.90 7.82
C LYS A 31 -31.16 8.31 8.38
N ALA A 32 -30.68 9.32 7.65
CA ALA A 32 -30.65 10.68 8.14
C ALA A 32 -30.88 11.73 7.03
N SER A 33 -31.49 12.85 7.39
CA SER A 33 -31.59 14.02 6.52
C SER A 33 -30.26 14.78 6.45
N SER A 34 -30.06 15.61 5.44
CA SER A 34 -28.89 16.49 5.34
C SER A 34 -28.77 17.42 6.54
N ALA A 35 -29.90 17.88 7.10
CA ALA A 35 -29.92 18.71 8.32
C ALA A 35 -29.37 17.94 9.53
N SER A 36 -29.74 16.67 9.69
CA SER A 36 -29.25 15.82 10.80
C SER A 36 -27.74 15.55 10.69
N VAL A 37 -27.25 15.28 9.48
CA VAL A 37 -25.80 15.11 9.24
C VAL A 37 -25.04 16.40 9.50
N ALA A 38 -25.56 17.54 9.01
CA ALA A 38 -24.97 18.87 9.25
C ALA A 38 -24.92 19.21 10.73
N GLN A 39 -25.99 18.94 11.47
CA GLN A 39 -26.03 19.15 12.93
C GLN A 39 -25.00 18.27 13.66
N LYS A 40 -24.88 16.98 13.30
CA LYS A 40 -23.96 16.05 13.91
C LYS A 40 -22.50 16.44 13.67
N THR A 41 -22.19 16.97 12.49
CA THR A 41 -20.82 17.33 12.10
C THR A 41 -20.46 18.79 12.39
N GLY A 42 -21.44 19.64 12.70
CA GLY A 42 -21.25 21.09 12.86
C GLY A 42 -20.97 21.81 11.52
N LEU A 43 -21.28 21.19 10.40
CA LEU A 43 -21.00 21.71 9.06
C LEU A 43 -22.20 22.48 8.48
N HIS A 44 -21.94 23.28 7.44
CA HIS A 44 -22.98 24.05 6.76
C HIS A 44 -23.89 23.14 5.94
N GLU A 45 -25.20 23.12 6.26
CA GLU A 45 -26.18 22.19 5.71
C GLU A 45 -26.23 22.20 4.18
N ARG A 46 -26.16 23.36 3.54
CA ARG A 46 -26.22 23.44 2.08
C ARG A 46 -25.07 22.70 1.39
N TYR A 47 -23.85 22.74 1.95
CA TYR A 47 -22.72 21.99 1.44
C TYR A 47 -22.86 20.49 1.75
N VAL A 48 -23.33 20.13 2.95
CA VAL A 48 -23.59 18.73 3.33
C VAL A 48 -24.62 18.10 2.39
N ARG A 49 -25.71 18.81 2.10
CA ARG A 49 -26.74 18.35 1.16
C ARG A 49 -26.19 18.16 -0.26
N GLU A 50 -25.38 19.10 -0.74
CA GLU A 50 -24.76 18.99 -2.07
C GLU A 50 -23.81 17.79 -2.13
N TRP A 51 -23.00 17.60 -1.07
CA TRP A 51 -22.10 16.46 -0.95
C TRP A 51 -22.86 15.13 -0.93
N LEU A 52 -23.92 15.02 -0.13
CA LEU A 52 -24.77 13.83 -0.07
C LEU A 52 -25.37 13.51 -1.44
N ASN A 53 -25.90 14.52 -2.15
CA ASN A 53 -26.44 14.33 -3.50
C ASN A 53 -25.37 13.82 -4.48
N ALA A 54 -24.16 14.39 -4.43
CA ALA A 54 -23.06 13.98 -5.28
C ALA A 54 -22.60 12.55 -4.97
N MET A 55 -22.54 12.16 -3.70
CA MET A 55 -22.19 10.81 -3.30
C MET A 55 -23.26 9.77 -3.70
N VAL A 56 -24.55 10.15 -3.67
CA VAL A 56 -25.63 9.31 -4.22
C VAL A 56 -25.49 9.16 -5.73
N ALA A 57 -25.25 10.26 -6.46
CA ALA A 57 -25.06 10.23 -7.91
C ALA A 57 -23.80 9.40 -8.32
N SER A 58 -22.84 9.26 -7.42
CA SER A 58 -21.63 8.45 -7.60
C SER A 58 -21.75 7.03 -7.02
N GLU A 59 -22.93 6.62 -6.56
CA GLU A 59 -23.24 5.30 -5.99
C GLU A 59 -22.46 4.96 -4.68
N TYR A 60 -21.94 5.98 -3.99
CA TYR A 60 -21.26 5.81 -2.70
C TYR A 60 -22.24 5.81 -1.52
N LEU A 61 -23.44 6.36 -1.73
CA LEU A 61 -24.52 6.44 -0.75
C LEU A 61 -25.85 6.10 -1.42
N GLU A 62 -26.84 5.79 -0.59
CA GLU A 62 -28.23 5.59 -1.00
C GLU A 62 -29.11 6.76 -0.54
N HIS A 63 -30.24 6.94 -1.22
CA HIS A 63 -31.27 7.92 -0.87
C HIS A 63 -32.67 7.30 -0.88
N ASP A 64 -33.41 7.52 0.20
CA ASP A 64 -34.83 7.18 0.30
C ASP A 64 -35.66 8.43 0.00
N PRO A 65 -36.30 8.55 -1.19
CA PRO A 65 -37.02 9.74 -1.57
C PRO A 65 -38.32 9.95 -0.77
N GLN A 66 -38.88 8.87 -0.18
CA GLN A 66 -40.12 8.99 0.63
C GLN A 66 -39.80 9.55 2.02
N ALA A 67 -38.66 9.17 2.58
CA ALA A 67 -38.21 9.68 3.86
C ALA A 67 -37.40 10.97 3.73
N GLY A 68 -36.95 11.34 2.52
CA GLY A 68 -35.97 12.42 2.31
C GLY A 68 -34.66 12.18 3.03
N ALA A 69 -34.24 10.93 3.13
CA ALA A 69 -33.13 10.51 3.94
C ALA A 69 -32.02 9.77 3.16
N TYR A 70 -30.77 10.03 3.52
CA TYR A 70 -29.57 9.37 3.00
C TYR A 70 -29.14 8.26 3.96
N PHE A 71 -28.52 7.22 3.40
CA PHE A 71 -28.02 6.11 4.20
C PHE A 71 -26.90 5.35 3.46
N MET A 72 -26.25 4.45 4.15
CA MET A 72 -25.25 3.54 3.59
C MET A 72 -25.71 2.10 3.75
N THR A 73 -25.45 1.28 2.73
CA THR A 73 -25.56 -0.17 2.84
C THR A 73 -24.43 -0.72 3.70
N PRO A 74 -24.53 -1.96 4.20
CA PRO A 74 -23.42 -2.60 4.93
C PRO A 74 -22.13 -2.64 4.10
N ASP A 75 -22.21 -2.90 2.79
CA ASP A 75 -21.04 -2.94 1.90
C ASP A 75 -20.39 -1.56 1.75
N GLN A 76 -21.20 -0.50 1.61
CA GLN A 76 -20.70 0.88 1.56
C GLN A 76 -20.06 1.29 2.90
N MET A 77 -20.63 0.89 4.05
CA MET A 77 -20.03 1.13 5.36
C MET A 77 -18.69 0.39 5.51
N ALA A 78 -18.63 -0.88 5.10
CA ALA A 78 -17.40 -1.67 5.11
C ALA A 78 -16.30 -1.05 4.23
N ALA A 79 -16.67 -0.49 3.07
CA ALA A 79 -15.72 0.11 2.14
C ALA A 79 -15.24 1.51 2.56
N LEU A 80 -16.11 2.33 3.16
CA LEU A 80 -15.87 3.77 3.32
C LEU A 80 -15.64 4.21 4.77
N VAL A 81 -16.02 3.39 5.76
CA VAL A 81 -16.00 3.79 7.18
C VAL A 81 -15.22 2.81 8.05
N GLU A 82 -15.38 1.51 7.82
CA GLU A 82 -14.81 0.48 8.68
C GLU A 82 -13.35 0.18 8.30
N GLU A 83 -12.41 0.95 8.85
CA GLU A 83 -10.98 0.78 8.56
C GLU A 83 -10.41 -0.62 8.81
N GLY A 84 -11.07 -1.42 9.65
CA GLY A 84 -10.73 -2.82 9.88
C GLY A 84 -11.36 -3.79 8.88
N SER A 85 -12.18 -3.31 7.95
CA SER A 85 -12.83 -4.15 6.95
C SER A 85 -11.85 -4.60 5.86
N ARG A 86 -12.06 -5.82 5.36
CA ARG A 86 -11.35 -6.34 4.17
C ARG A 86 -11.61 -5.51 2.90
N SER A 87 -12.76 -4.86 2.83
CA SER A 87 -13.21 -4.06 1.68
C SER A 87 -12.86 -2.57 1.81
N PHE A 88 -12.16 -2.15 2.86
CA PHE A 88 -11.87 -0.75 3.11
C PHE A 88 -11.01 -0.12 2.00
N VAL A 89 -11.47 1.01 1.45
CA VAL A 89 -10.80 1.71 0.34
C VAL A 89 -10.60 3.21 0.58
N ALA A 90 -11.13 3.79 1.65
CA ALA A 90 -11.11 5.24 1.85
C ALA A 90 -9.70 5.84 1.99
N GLY A 91 -8.69 5.04 2.34
CA GLY A 91 -7.29 5.45 2.27
C GLY A 91 -6.86 5.95 0.88
N ALA A 92 -7.48 5.43 -0.19
CA ALA A 92 -7.22 5.87 -1.54
C ALA A 92 -7.65 7.32 -1.81
N PHE A 93 -8.66 7.83 -1.14
CA PHE A 93 -9.08 9.24 -1.26
C PHE A 93 -8.02 10.18 -0.68
N GLN A 94 -7.49 9.80 0.48
CA GLN A 94 -6.41 10.53 1.17
C GLN A 94 -5.10 10.51 0.35
N PHE A 95 -4.85 9.46 -0.43
CA PHE A 95 -3.70 9.37 -1.32
C PHE A 95 -3.91 10.16 -2.61
N ALA A 96 -5.05 9.97 -3.30
CA ALA A 96 -5.25 10.40 -4.67
C ALA A 96 -5.29 11.94 -4.82
N LEU A 97 -6.09 12.65 -4.03
CA LEU A 97 -6.24 14.09 -4.19
C LEU A 97 -4.94 14.86 -3.92
N PRO A 98 -4.23 14.64 -2.79
CA PRO A 98 -2.94 15.29 -2.56
C PRO A 98 -1.89 14.98 -3.64
N SER A 99 -1.90 13.74 -4.18
CA SER A 99 -1.01 13.37 -5.29
C SER A 99 -1.34 14.15 -6.56
N LEU A 100 -2.61 14.27 -6.94
CA LEU A 100 -3.04 15.03 -8.11
C LEU A 100 -2.66 16.51 -8.03
N LEU A 101 -2.64 17.11 -6.84
CA LEU A 101 -2.21 18.49 -6.62
C LEU A 101 -0.71 18.72 -6.91
N LEU A 102 0.08 17.67 -7.08
CA LEU A 102 1.48 17.74 -7.50
C LEU A 102 1.65 17.97 -9.00
N ALA A 103 0.58 17.96 -9.79
CA ALA A 103 0.63 18.12 -11.25
C ALA A 103 1.47 19.32 -11.72
N PRO A 104 1.41 20.53 -11.11
CA PRO A 104 2.29 21.65 -11.50
C PRO A 104 3.78 21.34 -11.32
N ARG A 105 4.17 20.60 -10.27
CA ARG A 105 5.56 20.16 -10.04
C ARG A 105 5.98 19.09 -11.04
N LEU A 106 5.06 18.18 -11.39
CA LEU A 106 5.32 17.14 -12.38
C LEU A 106 5.53 17.73 -13.78
N ILE A 107 4.84 18.81 -14.17
CA ILE A 107 5.10 19.50 -15.44
C ILE A 107 6.59 19.87 -15.55
N ALA A 108 7.19 20.40 -14.50
CA ALA A 108 8.61 20.71 -14.48
C ALA A 108 9.50 19.46 -14.61
N ALA A 109 9.13 18.35 -13.96
CA ALA A 109 9.83 17.07 -14.10
C ALA A 109 9.73 16.49 -15.51
N PHE A 110 8.59 16.61 -16.18
CA PHE A 110 8.41 16.21 -17.59
C PHE A 110 9.28 17.04 -18.54
N GLN A 111 9.52 18.31 -18.23
CA GLN A 111 10.33 19.21 -19.07
C GLN A 111 11.83 19.05 -18.84
N GLY A 112 12.25 18.90 -17.60
CA GLY A 112 13.66 18.96 -17.18
C GLY A 112 14.25 17.65 -16.66
N GLY A 113 13.45 16.62 -16.53
CA GLY A 113 13.84 15.38 -15.83
C GLY A 113 13.83 15.54 -14.31
N GLY A 114 14.38 14.56 -13.59
CA GLY A 114 14.32 14.48 -12.13
C GLY A 114 12.94 14.03 -11.65
N GLY A 115 12.53 14.49 -10.46
CA GLY A 115 11.26 14.09 -9.87
C GLY A 115 10.93 14.89 -8.61
N ILE A 116 10.00 14.38 -7.80
CA ILE A 116 9.58 14.96 -6.53
C ILE A 116 10.08 14.06 -5.41
N PRO A 117 11.00 14.51 -4.53
CA PRO A 117 11.49 13.71 -3.42
C PRO A 117 10.36 13.27 -2.48
N PHE A 118 10.47 12.06 -1.89
CA PHE A 118 9.48 11.56 -0.94
C PHE A 118 9.22 12.52 0.22
N ALA A 119 10.27 13.17 0.73
CA ALA A 119 10.17 14.15 1.80
C ALA A 119 9.38 15.44 1.42
N ASP A 120 9.22 15.69 0.13
CA ASP A 120 8.49 16.85 -0.41
C ASP A 120 7.04 16.51 -0.79
N LEU A 121 6.64 15.25 -0.64
CA LEU A 121 5.25 14.86 -0.81
C LEU A 121 4.37 15.44 0.32
N PRO A 122 3.06 15.62 0.09
CA PRO A 122 2.15 16.01 1.16
C PRO A 122 2.29 15.10 2.37
N ALA A 123 2.36 15.70 3.57
CA ALA A 123 2.66 15.00 4.83
C ALA A 123 1.69 13.85 5.17
N GLU A 124 0.52 13.83 4.55
CA GLU A 124 -0.49 12.77 4.76
C GLU A 124 -0.28 11.53 3.89
N ILE A 125 0.61 11.56 2.89
CA ILE A 125 0.83 10.44 1.95
C ILE A 125 1.30 9.16 2.65
N PRO A 126 2.28 9.17 3.58
CA PRO A 126 2.69 7.95 4.29
C PRO A 126 1.54 7.29 5.07
N ASP A 127 0.68 8.08 5.71
CA ASP A 127 -0.50 7.57 6.41
C ASP A 127 -1.55 7.04 5.44
N ALA A 128 -1.77 7.73 4.32
CA ALA A 128 -2.68 7.30 3.27
C ALA A 128 -2.27 5.92 2.68
N ILE A 129 -0.98 5.71 2.42
CA ILE A 129 -0.43 4.43 1.97
C ILE A 129 -0.68 3.36 3.04
N ALA A 130 -0.39 3.66 4.31
CA ALA A 130 -0.61 2.72 5.41
C ALA A 130 -2.10 2.36 5.57
N ARG A 131 -3.03 3.31 5.36
CA ARG A 131 -4.49 3.07 5.36
C ARG A 131 -4.92 2.23 4.16
N MET A 132 -4.39 2.50 2.95
CA MET A 132 -4.68 1.73 1.74
C MET A 132 -4.26 0.27 1.86
N HIS A 133 -3.08 0.01 2.41
CA HIS A 133 -2.52 -1.33 2.54
C HIS A 133 -3.04 -2.08 3.77
N ARG A 134 -3.78 -1.42 4.67
CA ARG A 134 -4.29 -2.03 5.88
C ARG A 134 -5.05 -3.33 5.64
N PRO A 135 -6.02 -3.43 4.70
CA PRO A 135 -6.70 -4.69 4.42
C PRO A 135 -5.77 -5.83 4.01
N TRP A 136 -4.66 -5.51 3.32
CA TRP A 136 -3.69 -6.51 2.89
C TRP A 136 -3.01 -7.18 4.09
N PHE A 137 -2.57 -6.38 5.06
CA PHE A 137 -1.83 -6.88 6.21
C PHE A 137 -2.73 -7.45 7.29
N ASP A 138 -3.93 -6.88 7.47
CA ASP A 138 -4.88 -7.35 8.47
C ASP A 138 -5.60 -8.64 8.03
N HIS A 139 -5.81 -8.86 6.71
CA HIS A 139 -6.67 -9.93 6.21
C HIS A 139 -6.07 -10.86 5.16
N LEU A 140 -5.02 -10.45 4.44
CA LEU A 140 -4.53 -11.22 3.30
C LEU A 140 -3.15 -11.82 3.54
N LEU A 141 -2.20 -11.08 4.08
CA LEU A 141 -0.80 -11.52 4.22
C LEU A 141 -0.70 -12.88 4.90
N VAL A 142 -1.21 -13.00 6.12
CA VAL A 142 -1.09 -14.21 6.93
C VAL A 142 -2.09 -15.28 6.51
N GLN A 143 -3.31 -14.88 6.15
CA GLN A 143 -4.43 -15.79 5.92
C GLN A 143 -4.47 -16.35 4.49
N GLN A 144 -3.88 -15.64 3.52
CA GLN A 144 -4.00 -16.00 2.11
C GLN A 144 -2.66 -16.04 1.38
N TRP A 145 -1.80 -15.01 1.56
CA TRP A 145 -0.58 -14.90 0.75
C TRP A 145 0.52 -15.85 1.18
N LEU A 146 0.88 -15.87 2.48
CA LEU A 146 1.90 -16.78 2.99
C LEU A 146 1.53 -18.27 2.87
N PRO A 147 0.27 -18.69 3.07
CA PRO A 147 -0.15 -20.07 2.77
C PRO A 147 0.03 -20.49 1.31
N GLY A 148 0.11 -19.54 0.38
CA GLY A 148 0.42 -19.81 -1.03
C GLY A 148 1.83 -20.32 -1.27
N VAL A 149 2.73 -20.24 -0.27
CA VAL A 149 4.07 -20.82 -0.32
C VAL A 149 4.09 -22.12 0.50
N PRO A 150 4.28 -23.28 -0.12
CA PRO A 150 4.25 -24.58 0.59
C PRO A 150 5.22 -24.63 1.75
N GLY A 151 4.74 -25.02 2.93
CA GLY A 151 5.53 -25.21 4.14
C GLY A 151 5.90 -23.95 4.92
N LEU A 152 5.76 -22.74 4.33
CA LEU A 152 6.22 -21.49 4.92
C LEU A 152 5.50 -21.16 6.25
N VAL A 153 4.20 -21.36 6.31
CA VAL A 153 3.43 -21.12 7.56
C VAL A 153 3.93 -22.02 8.69
N ALA A 154 4.19 -23.30 8.41
CA ALA A 154 4.71 -24.22 9.42
C ALA A 154 6.12 -23.84 9.89
N GLU A 155 6.96 -23.28 9.02
CA GLU A 155 8.28 -22.75 9.40
C GLU A 155 8.14 -21.53 10.31
N LEU A 156 7.30 -20.58 9.95
CA LEU A 156 6.98 -19.40 10.76
C LEU A 156 6.42 -19.78 12.14
N GLU A 157 5.58 -20.79 12.22
CA GLU A 157 5.04 -21.31 13.49
C GLU A 157 6.10 -22.01 14.36
N ARG A 158 7.08 -22.69 13.74
CA ARG A 158 8.21 -23.27 14.46
C ARG A 158 9.17 -22.22 15.01
N GLY A 159 9.25 -21.07 14.38
CA GLY A 159 10.13 -19.96 14.72
C GLY A 159 11.31 -19.86 13.77
N ILE A 160 11.32 -18.81 12.97
CA ILE A 160 12.38 -18.45 12.03
C ILE A 160 12.71 -16.96 12.14
N SER A 161 13.85 -16.56 11.56
CA SER A 161 14.22 -15.16 11.42
C SER A 161 13.64 -14.58 10.14
N VAL A 162 12.92 -13.45 10.26
CA VAL A 162 12.24 -12.78 9.16
C VAL A 162 12.70 -11.34 9.05
N LEU A 163 13.04 -10.91 7.84
CA LEU A 163 13.26 -9.51 7.50
C LEU A 163 12.11 -9.00 6.65
N ASP A 164 11.53 -7.88 7.04
CA ASP A 164 10.49 -7.16 6.30
C ASP A 164 11.11 -5.87 5.70
N VAL A 165 11.37 -5.89 4.40
CA VAL A 165 12.06 -4.81 3.68
C VAL A 165 11.04 -3.82 3.15
N GLY A 166 11.28 -2.52 3.38
CA GLY A 166 10.33 -1.47 3.02
C GLY A 166 9.09 -1.51 3.91
N CYS A 167 9.27 -1.82 5.20
CA CYS A 167 8.16 -2.06 6.14
C CYS A 167 7.28 -0.82 6.41
N GLY A 168 7.72 0.38 6.00
CA GLY A 168 7.01 1.63 6.23
C GLY A 168 6.65 1.83 7.70
N THR A 169 5.38 2.03 8.02
CA THR A 169 4.87 2.17 9.39
C THR A 169 4.73 0.84 10.14
N GLY A 170 5.28 -0.27 9.61
CA GLY A 170 5.43 -1.55 10.28
C GLY A 170 4.20 -2.44 10.30
N ARG A 171 3.17 -2.20 9.49
CA ARG A 171 1.94 -3.01 9.53
C ARG A 171 2.17 -4.46 9.16
N SER A 172 2.93 -4.75 8.12
CA SER A 172 3.35 -6.10 7.70
C SER A 172 4.14 -6.80 8.82
N THR A 173 5.16 -6.13 9.34
CA THR A 173 5.99 -6.62 10.46
C THR A 173 5.15 -6.97 11.67
N LEU A 174 4.21 -6.09 12.07
CA LEU A 174 3.35 -6.31 13.23
C LEU A 174 2.31 -7.43 12.99
N ALA A 175 1.80 -7.58 11.77
CA ALA A 175 0.92 -8.68 11.41
C ALA A 175 1.64 -10.02 11.51
N LEU A 176 2.87 -10.11 10.98
CA LEU A 176 3.73 -11.29 11.08
C LEU A 176 4.07 -11.61 12.54
N ALA A 177 4.52 -10.62 13.30
CA ALA A 177 4.91 -10.82 14.70
C ALA A 177 3.76 -11.30 15.59
N ARG A 178 2.55 -10.78 15.34
CA ARG A 178 1.33 -11.20 16.06
C ARG A 178 0.93 -12.62 15.71
N ALA A 179 1.01 -12.98 14.43
CA ALA A 179 0.61 -14.31 13.96
C ALA A 179 1.62 -15.40 14.33
N PHE A 180 2.90 -15.05 14.38
CA PHE A 180 4.00 -16.00 14.56
C PHE A 180 4.90 -15.62 15.75
N PRO A 181 4.43 -15.82 16.99
CA PRO A 181 5.12 -15.33 18.20
C PRO A 181 6.47 -16.02 18.48
N ARG A 182 6.77 -17.15 17.83
CA ARG A 182 8.07 -17.83 17.93
C ARG A 182 9.10 -17.30 16.93
N SER A 183 8.64 -16.66 15.85
CA SER A 183 9.53 -16.04 14.86
C SER A 183 9.96 -14.67 15.33
N THR A 184 11.16 -14.26 14.95
CA THR A 184 11.68 -12.90 15.16
C THR A 184 11.56 -12.11 13.87
N ILE A 185 10.97 -10.91 13.94
CA ILE A 185 10.69 -10.11 12.76
C ILE A 185 11.43 -8.78 12.89
N LEU A 186 12.31 -8.49 11.94
CA LEU A 186 12.95 -7.18 11.80
C LEU A 186 12.34 -6.43 10.62
N GLY A 187 11.72 -5.28 10.85
CA GLY A 187 11.29 -4.37 9.81
C GLY A 187 12.36 -3.31 9.53
N VAL A 188 12.70 -3.09 8.26
CA VAL A 188 13.62 -2.04 7.83
C VAL A 188 12.99 -1.13 6.80
N ASP A 189 13.23 0.17 6.94
CA ASP A 189 12.79 1.21 6.02
C ASP A 189 13.71 2.43 6.15
N PRO A 190 14.14 3.10 5.08
CA PRO A 190 15.00 4.28 5.18
C PRO A 190 14.30 5.51 5.78
N HIS A 191 12.95 5.56 5.82
CA HIS A 191 12.19 6.70 6.28
C HIS A 191 12.04 6.70 7.80
N GLN A 192 12.86 7.50 8.50
CA GLN A 192 12.90 7.57 9.96
C GLN A 192 11.52 7.82 10.61
N PRO A 193 10.68 8.77 10.12
CA PRO A 193 9.36 9.00 10.72
C PRO A 193 8.44 7.77 10.66
N SER A 194 8.49 6.98 9.58
CA SER A 194 7.74 5.73 9.46
C SER A 194 8.20 4.70 10.48
N ILE A 195 9.51 4.57 10.68
CA ILE A 195 10.08 3.66 11.68
C ILE A 195 9.75 4.09 13.12
N ASP A 196 9.71 5.37 13.40
CA ASP A 196 9.30 5.86 14.72
C ASP A 196 7.82 5.55 15.00
N ALA A 197 6.95 5.68 14.00
CA ALA A 197 5.55 5.25 14.08
C ALA A 197 5.44 3.72 14.26
N ALA A 198 6.22 2.94 13.51
CA ALA A 198 6.25 1.48 13.62
C ALA A 198 6.68 1.01 15.02
N ARG A 199 7.73 1.62 15.59
CA ARG A 199 8.19 1.35 16.96
C ARG A 199 7.12 1.70 18.00
N ALA A 200 6.42 2.82 17.84
CA ALA A 200 5.32 3.22 18.71
C ALA A 200 4.17 2.21 18.66
N ALA A 201 3.77 1.78 17.46
CA ALA A 201 2.74 0.79 17.24
C ALA A 201 3.12 -0.59 17.82
N GLY A 202 4.37 -1.03 17.65
CA GLY A 202 4.90 -2.27 18.23
C GLY A 202 4.84 -2.29 19.76
N ARG A 203 5.27 -1.19 20.39
CA ARG A 203 5.14 -1.02 21.85
C ARG A 203 3.69 -1.04 22.32
N ALA A 204 2.82 -0.31 21.64
CA ALA A 204 1.40 -0.27 21.98
C ALA A 204 0.72 -1.65 21.84
N ALA A 205 1.18 -2.48 20.89
CA ALA A 205 0.70 -3.84 20.69
C ALA A 205 1.31 -4.87 21.66
N GLY A 206 2.32 -4.49 22.46
CA GLY A 206 2.99 -5.39 23.41
C GLY A 206 3.81 -6.51 22.72
N LEU A 207 4.19 -6.34 21.46
CA LEU A 207 4.94 -7.35 20.70
C LEU A 207 6.43 -7.26 21.03
N THR A 208 7.01 -8.35 21.51
CA THR A 208 8.43 -8.45 21.90
C THR A 208 9.31 -9.06 20.80
N ASN A 209 8.69 -9.67 19.80
CA ASN A 209 9.33 -10.34 18.67
C ASN A 209 9.38 -9.48 17.39
N ALA A 210 8.96 -8.21 17.47
CA ALA A 210 9.05 -7.23 16.39
C ALA A 210 10.10 -6.17 16.71
N GLN A 211 11.04 -5.94 15.80
CA GLN A 211 12.05 -4.88 15.88
C GLN A 211 12.00 -4.02 14.62
N PHE A 212 12.49 -2.78 14.72
CA PHE A 212 12.45 -1.82 13.60
C PHE A 212 13.75 -1.03 13.51
N SER A 213 14.29 -0.87 12.30
CA SER A 213 15.49 -0.09 12.06
C SER A 213 15.31 0.87 10.87
N ALA A 214 15.71 2.13 11.05
CA ALA A 214 15.74 3.12 9.97
C ALA A 214 17.02 2.93 9.15
N LEU A 215 17.01 1.92 8.26
CA LEU A 215 18.15 1.51 7.49
C LEU A 215 17.74 1.08 6.08
N PRO A 216 18.34 1.63 5.02
CA PRO A 216 18.19 1.07 3.69
C PRO A 216 18.84 -0.31 3.62
N ILE A 217 18.22 -1.24 2.89
CA ILE A 217 18.65 -2.64 2.82
C ILE A 217 20.11 -2.80 2.38
N GLU A 218 20.62 -1.92 1.52
CA GLU A 218 21.99 -1.93 1.01
C GLU A 218 23.06 -1.63 2.07
N ARG A 219 22.65 -1.18 3.25
CA ARG A 219 23.52 -0.95 4.41
C ARG A 219 23.54 -2.09 5.41
N MET A 220 22.70 -3.11 5.24
CA MET A 220 22.81 -4.31 6.03
C MET A 220 24.09 -5.06 5.67
N GLN A 221 24.84 -5.46 6.71
CA GLN A 221 26.13 -6.13 6.52
C GLN A 221 25.92 -7.63 6.31
N ALA A 222 26.46 -8.16 5.22
CA ALA A 222 26.48 -9.60 4.98
C ALA A 222 27.19 -10.33 6.14
N GLY A 223 26.58 -11.38 6.66
CA GLY A 223 27.13 -12.24 7.72
C GLY A 223 26.98 -11.71 9.15
N ALA A 224 26.47 -10.49 9.37
CA ALA A 224 26.15 -10.02 10.72
C ALA A 224 24.86 -10.63 11.25
N GLU A 225 23.84 -10.69 10.39
CA GLU A 225 22.56 -11.36 10.63
C GLU A 225 22.16 -12.10 9.35
N VAL A 226 21.53 -13.27 9.50
CA VAL A 226 20.99 -14.05 8.40
C VAL A 226 19.50 -14.30 8.62
N PHE A 227 18.73 -14.30 7.54
CA PHE A 227 17.29 -14.44 7.59
C PHE A 227 16.83 -15.67 6.79
N ASP A 228 15.91 -16.40 7.38
CA ASP A 228 15.29 -17.56 6.74
C ASP A 228 14.21 -17.14 5.73
N LEU A 229 13.60 -15.99 6.00
CA LEU A 229 12.62 -15.36 5.11
C LEU A 229 12.90 -13.87 5.00
N VAL A 230 12.95 -13.37 3.78
CA VAL A 230 12.83 -11.93 3.50
C VAL A 230 11.47 -11.69 2.86
N VAL A 231 10.73 -10.73 3.38
CA VAL A 231 9.46 -10.27 2.82
C VAL A 231 9.68 -8.88 2.22
N ALA A 232 9.32 -8.69 0.95
CA ALA A 232 9.38 -7.42 0.26
C ALA A 232 8.04 -7.20 -0.45
N ILE A 233 7.17 -6.37 0.12
CA ILE A 233 5.81 -6.15 -0.37
C ILE A 233 5.67 -4.74 -0.89
N ASP A 234 5.40 -4.61 -2.20
CA ASP A 234 5.07 -3.34 -2.86
C ASP A 234 6.16 -2.27 -2.66
N CYS A 235 7.45 -2.65 -2.75
CA CYS A 235 8.53 -1.74 -2.43
C CYS A 235 9.77 -1.82 -3.34
N VAL A 236 10.01 -2.93 -4.04
CA VAL A 236 11.24 -3.10 -4.83
C VAL A 236 11.25 -2.17 -6.04
N HIS A 237 10.10 -1.93 -6.66
CA HIS A 237 9.95 -1.01 -7.80
C HIS A 237 10.27 0.46 -7.44
N ASP A 238 10.18 0.83 -6.16
CA ASP A 238 10.48 2.18 -5.66
C ASP A 238 11.95 2.37 -5.25
N MET A 239 12.72 1.28 -5.17
CA MET A 239 14.13 1.34 -4.74
C MET A 239 15.00 2.11 -5.73
N ILE A 240 16.01 2.80 -5.23
CA ILE A 240 16.94 3.59 -6.06
C ILE A 240 17.71 2.67 -7.03
N ASP A 241 18.27 1.59 -6.51
CA ASP A 241 18.96 0.56 -7.28
C ASP A 241 18.38 -0.83 -6.92
N PRO A 242 17.30 -1.26 -7.59
CA PRO A 242 16.63 -2.52 -7.26
C PRO A 242 17.54 -3.74 -7.35
N VAL A 243 18.48 -3.74 -8.30
CA VAL A 243 19.43 -4.85 -8.47
C VAL A 243 20.39 -4.91 -7.29
N ARG A 244 20.91 -3.78 -6.85
CA ARG A 244 21.78 -3.69 -5.66
C ARG A 244 21.04 -4.07 -4.39
N SER A 245 19.80 -3.61 -4.25
CA SER A 245 18.93 -3.96 -3.13
C SER A 245 18.66 -5.45 -3.06
N LEU A 246 18.30 -6.07 -4.19
CA LEU A 246 18.09 -7.52 -4.28
C LEU A 246 19.38 -8.31 -4.02
N ARG A 247 20.57 -7.83 -4.46
CA ARG A 247 21.86 -8.45 -4.09
C ARG A 247 22.10 -8.37 -2.58
N ALA A 248 21.80 -7.23 -1.96
CA ALA A 248 21.93 -7.08 -0.51
C ALA A 248 21.02 -8.06 0.22
N ILE A 249 19.79 -8.23 -0.24
CA ILE A 249 18.85 -9.23 0.27
C ILE A 249 19.43 -10.63 0.12
N GLY A 250 19.94 -11.01 -1.06
CA GLY A 250 20.55 -12.33 -1.28
C GLY A 250 21.74 -12.62 -0.36
N ALA A 251 22.56 -11.59 -0.05
CA ALA A 251 23.74 -11.71 0.79
C ALA A 251 23.46 -11.94 2.29
N ILE A 252 22.22 -11.72 2.73
CA ILE A 252 21.78 -11.90 4.13
C ILE A 252 20.79 -13.05 4.29
N LEU A 253 20.51 -13.81 3.24
CA LEU A 253 19.70 -15.03 3.34
C LEU A 253 20.51 -16.14 4.00
N SER A 254 19.83 -16.93 4.83
CA SER A 254 20.37 -18.22 5.30
C SER A 254 20.51 -19.20 4.12
N ALA A 255 21.22 -20.31 4.29
CA ALA A 255 21.50 -21.28 3.21
C ALA A 255 20.24 -21.81 2.50
N ASN A 256 19.11 -21.87 3.19
CA ASN A 256 17.79 -22.24 2.62
C ASN A 256 16.80 -21.07 2.69
N GLY A 257 17.31 -19.86 2.84
CA GLY A 257 16.50 -18.66 2.95
C GLY A 257 15.80 -18.31 1.65
N ARG A 258 14.62 -17.75 1.77
CA ARG A 258 13.76 -17.38 0.64
C ARG A 258 13.32 -15.92 0.69
N VAL A 259 13.03 -15.36 -0.47
CA VAL A 259 12.41 -14.04 -0.58
C VAL A 259 10.98 -14.21 -1.06
N PHE A 260 10.03 -13.78 -0.24
CA PHE A 260 8.65 -13.59 -0.64
C PHE A 260 8.49 -12.15 -1.15
N TRP A 261 8.41 -12.00 -2.45
CA TRP A 261 8.37 -10.70 -3.11
C TRP A 261 7.02 -10.45 -3.75
N SER A 262 6.40 -9.31 -3.47
CA SER A 262 5.13 -8.90 -4.03
C SER A 262 5.25 -7.56 -4.73
N GLU A 263 4.68 -7.47 -5.93
CA GLU A 263 4.64 -6.26 -6.76
C GLU A 263 3.22 -6.01 -7.30
N PRO A 264 2.87 -4.76 -7.65
CA PRO A 264 1.60 -4.45 -8.26
C PRO A 264 1.34 -5.30 -9.51
N THR A 265 0.13 -5.86 -9.62
CA THR A 265 -0.27 -6.64 -10.80
C THR A 265 -0.23 -5.77 -12.06
N GLY A 266 0.36 -6.29 -13.11
CA GLY A 266 0.44 -5.64 -14.42
C GLY A 266 1.50 -6.29 -15.28
N SER A 267 1.60 -5.85 -16.51
CA SER A 267 2.54 -6.34 -17.51
C SER A 267 3.51 -5.24 -17.93
N ALA A 268 4.74 -5.63 -18.27
CA ALA A 268 5.68 -4.75 -18.94
C ALA A 268 5.21 -4.34 -20.35
N GLU A 269 4.27 -5.09 -20.94
CA GLU A 269 3.66 -4.77 -22.23
C GLU A 269 2.44 -3.84 -22.02
N PRO A 270 2.50 -2.57 -22.49
CA PRO A 270 1.46 -1.56 -22.22
C PRO A 270 0.04 -1.96 -22.64
N MET A 271 -0.08 -2.73 -23.74
CA MET A 271 -1.39 -3.13 -24.26
C MET A 271 -2.12 -4.11 -23.34
N GLU A 272 -1.40 -4.90 -22.55
CA GLU A 272 -1.95 -5.84 -21.58
C GLU A 272 -2.50 -5.13 -20.33
N ASN A 273 -2.11 -3.87 -20.09
CA ASN A 273 -2.58 -3.03 -18.99
C ASN A 273 -3.88 -2.26 -19.33
N ARG A 274 -4.54 -2.54 -20.47
CA ARG A 274 -5.83 -1.93 -20.86
C ARG A 274 -7.01 -2.52 -20.08
N ASN A 275 -6.92 -2.46 -18.78
CA ASN A 275 -7.93 -2.87 -17.80
C ASN A 275 -7.94 -1.88 -16.63
N GLN A 276 -8.90 -2.03 -15.71
CA GLN A 276 -9.10 -1.07 -14.62
C GLN A 276 -7.86 -0.96 -13.71
N GLN A 277 -7.21 -2.08 -13.39
CA GLN A 277 -6.03 -2.10 -12.52
C GLN A 277 -4.81 -1.50 -13.22
N GLY A 278 -4.57 -1.87 -14.46
CA GLY A 278 -3.50 -1.29 -15.27
C GLY A 278 -3.68 0.22 -15.48
N LYS A 279 -4.93 0.68 -15.76
CA LYS A 279 -5.27 2.10 -15.85
C LYS A 279 -4.92 2.84 -14.56
N LEU A 280 -5.37 2.32 -13.41
CA LEU A 280 -5.11 2.95 -12.11
C LEU A 280 -3.61 3.10 -11.85
N ARG A 281 -2.85 2.01 -12.00
CA ARG A 281 -1.42 1.98 -11.67
C ARG A 281 -0.56 2.76 -12.63
N SER A 282 -0.83 2.67 -13.93
CA SER A 282 -0.11 3.46 -14.94
C SER A 282 -0.31 4.96 -14.73
N ASN A 283 -1.51 5.38 -14.33
CA ASN A 283 -1.79 6.78 -14.05
C ASN A 283 -1.20 7.26 -12.72
N LEU A 284 -1.16 6.39 -11.70
CA LEU A 284 -0.59 6.70 -10.39
C LEU A 284 0.93 6.82 -10.43
N SER A 285 1.59 6.00 -11.24
CA SER A 285 3.05 5.89 -11.31
C SER A 285 3.79 7.23 -11.40
N PRO A 286 3.45 8.15 -12.33
CA PRO A 286 4.12 9.46 -12.41
C PRO A 286 3.93 10.33 -11.17
N PHE A 287 2.82 10.17 -10.45
CA PHE A 287 2.49 10.96 -9.27
C PHE A 287 3.14 10.45 -7.98
N HIS A 288 3.68 9.22 -7.97
CA HIS A 288 4.30 8.63 -6.80
C HIS A 288 5.58 7.85 -7.13
N CYS A 289 5.47 6.58 -7.50
CA CYS A 289 6.62 5.67 -7.63
C CYS A 289 7.70 6.20 -8.58
N LEU A 290 7.32 6.58 -9.80
CA LEU A 290 8.28 7.08 -10.80
C LEU A 290 8.98 8.37 -10.34
N THR A 291 8.20 9.35 -9.88
CA THR A 291 8.74 10.66 -9.52
C THR A 291 9.65 10.62 -8.30
N VAL A 292 9.31 9.80 -7.30
CA VAL A 292 10.11 9.61 -6.09
C VAL A 292 11.44 8.92 -6.41
N SER A 293 11.39 7.83 -7.18
CA SER A 293 12.59 7.10 -7.60
C SER A 293 13.54 8.00 -8.40
N LEU A 294 13.03 8.70 -9.41
CA LEU A 294 13.85 9.62 -10.25
C LEU A 294 14.43 10.80 -9.45
N ALA A 295 13.69 11.34 -8.47
CA ALA A 295 14.20 12.40 -7.59
C ALA A 295 15.40 11.95 -6.75
N ALA A 296 15.44 10.67 -6.39
CA ALA A 296 16.55 10.07 -5.67
C ALA A 296 17.71 9.60 -6.59
N GLY A 297 17.63 9.86 -7.89
CA GLY A 297 18.58 9.35 -8.90
C GLY A 297 18.42 7.85 -9.14
N GLY A 298 17.25 7.30 -8.86
CA GLY A 298 16.96 5.89 -8.96
C GLY A 298 16.61 5.42 -10.36
N ALA A 299 16.34 4.12 -10.48
CA ALA A 299 16.09 3.43 -11.76
C ALA A 299 14.79 3.89 -12.46
N GLY A 300 13.84 4.50 -11.71
CA GLY A 300 12.59 5.01 -12.28
C GLY A 300 11.74 3.93 -12.92
N LEU A 301 11.62 2.75 -12.29
CA LEU A 301 10.88 1.61 -12.85
C LEU A 301 9.38 1.90 -12.99
N GLY A 302 8.84 2.77 -12.12
CA GLY A 302 7.41 3.02 -12.00
C GLY A 302 6.67 1.86 -11.35
N THR A 303 5.36 2.00 -11.19
CA THR A 303 4.53 1.07 -10.41
C THR A 303 4.43 -0.34 -11.04
N ILE A 304 4.48 -0.45 -12.37
CA ILE A 304 4.28 -1.73 -13.07
C ILE A 304 5.60 -2.21 -13.68
N ILE A 305 6.27 -3.15 -13.01
CA ILE A 305 7.46 -3.81 -13.57
C ILE A 305 7.12 -5.10 -14.31
N GLY A 306 5.99 -5.71 -14.03
CA GLY A 306 5.55 -6.98 -14.59
C GLY A 306 6.43 -8.17 -14.17
N GLU A 307 5.99 -9.38 -14.53
CA GLU A 307 6.77 -10.60 -14.24
C GLU A 307 8.13 -10.61 -14.94
N SER A 308 8.18 -10.18 -16.20
CA SER A 308 9.42 -10.15 -16.98
C SER A 308 10.46 -9.21 -16.39
N GLY A 309 10.03 -8.02 -15.92
CA GLY A 309 10.89 -7.07 -15.22
C GLY A 309 11.40 -7.61 -13.90
N ALA A 310 10.51 -8.18 -13.08
CA ALA A 310 10.89 -8.80 -11.81
C ALA A 310 11.90 -9.94 -12.01
N ARG A 311 11.66 -10.82 -12.98
CA ARG A 311 12.58 -11.92 -13.34
C ARG A 311 13.95 -11.40 -13.79
N ALA A 312 13.98 -10.34 -14.59
CA ALA A 312 15.22 -9.73 -15.05
C ALA A 312 16.02 -9.11 -13.89
N LEU A 313 15.36 -8.44 -12.96
CA LEU A 313 15.99 -7.86 -11.76
C LEU A 313 16.57 -8.97 -10.86
N ALA A 314 15.82 -10.03 -10.61
CA ALA A 314 16.27 -11.18 -9.82
C ALA A 314 17.51 -11.87 -10.43
N ALA A 315 17.48 -12.10 -11.75
CA ALA A 315 18.61 -12.67 -12.47
C ALA A 315 19.87 -11.79 -12.42
N GLN A 316 19.73 -10.47 -12.63
CA GLN A 316 20.83 -9.50 -12.51
C GLN A 316 21.37 -9.41 -11.07
N ALA A 317 20.51 -9.64 -10.07
CA ALA A 317 20.91 -9.68 -8.68
C ALA A 317 21.66 -10.98 -8.29
N GLY A 318 21.54 -12.04 -9.11
CA GLY A 318 22.25 -13.30 -8.91
C GLY A 318 21.44 -14.34 -8.14
N PHE A 319 20.11 -14.24 -8.09
CA PHE A 319 19.27 -15.30 -7.52
C PHE A 319 19.30 -16.56 -8.38
N GLY A 320 19.35 -17.73 -7.72
CA GLY A 320 19.41 -19.04 -8.39
C GLY A 320 18.05 -19.51 -8.90
N SER A 321 16.97 -19.13 -8.24
CA SER A 321 15.61 -19.45 -8.66
C SER A 321 14.71 -18.22 -8.64
N PHE A 322 13.69 -18.24 -9.51
CA PHE A 322 12.60 -17.27 -9.57
C PHE A 322 11.32 -18.01 -9.97
N GLU A 323 10.40 -18.08 -9.05
CA GLU A 323 9.08 -18.67 -9.27
C GLU A 323 7.99 -17.61 -9.17
N LYS A 324 7.06 -17.57 -10.12
CA LYS A 324 5.82 -16.82 -9.97
C LYS A 324 4.80 -17.67 -9.23
N LEU A 325 4.37 -17.20 -8.08
CA LEU A 325 3.40 -17.89 -7.25
C LEU A 325 1.97 -17.70 -7.78
N THR A 326 1.17 -18.77 -7.70
CA THR A 326 -0.25 -18.74 -8.05
C THR A 326 -1.08 -18.39 -6.81
N ILE A 327 -1.04 -17.11 -6.43
CA ILE A 327 -1.81 -16.54 -5.32
C ILE A 327 -2.86 -15.62 -5.92
N ASP A 328 -4.14 -15.87 -5.61
CA ASP A 328 -5.24 -15.03 -6.11
C ASP A 328 -5.21 -13.65 -5.46
N SER A 329 -4.95 -12.64 -6.27
CA SER A 329 -4.99 -11.23 -5.87
C SER A 329 -5.19 -10.34 -7.08
N PRO A 330 -6.21 -9.49 -7.09
CA PRO A 330 -6.39 -8.52 -8.16
C PRO A 330 -5.36 -7.38 -8.08
N ALA A 331 -4.74 -7.19 -6.90
CA ALA A 331 -3.89 -6.06 -6.62
C ALA A 331 -2.40 -6.38 -6.74
N GLN A 332 -1.98 -7.60 -6.45
CA GLN A 332 -0.58 -7.96 -6.34
C GLN A 332 -0.27 -9.22 -7.15
N GLN A 333 0.94 -9.31 -7.66
CA GLN A 333 1.57 -10.53 -8.16
C GLN A 333 2.72 -10.91 -7.23
N PHE A 334 3.00 -12.20 -7.13
CA PHE A 334 3.90 -12.72 -6.10
C PHE A 334 4.99 -13.58 -6.73
N PHE A 335 6.19 -13.44 -6.18
CA PHE A 335 7.37 -14.15 -6.59
C PHE A 335 8.07 -14.77 -5.39
N LEU A 336 8.64 -15.96 -5.59
CA LEU A 336 9.52 -16.60 -4.63
C LEU A 336 10.92 -16.68 -5.23
N LEU A 337 11.92 -16.22 -4.48
CA LEU A 337 13.32 -16.30 -4.88
C LEU A 337 14.10 -17.12 -3.87
N GLU A 338 15.12 -17.82 -4.35
CA GLU A 338 16.12 -18.51 -3.53
C GLU A 338 17.50 -18.06 -3.97
N ALA A 339 18.44 -18.02 -3.02
CA ALA A 339 19.84 -17.72 -3.32
C ALA A 339 20.42 -18.78 -4.29
N ALA A 340 21.42 -18.40 -5.08
CA ALA A 340 22.21 -19.39 -5.82
C ALA A 340 22.96 -20.28 -4.82
N ALA A 341 23.00 -21.59 -5.09
CA ALA A 341 23.68 -22.58 -4.28
C ALA A 341 25.21 -22.40 -4.27
#